data_f69f688f7e782b2d33074779dcdbbe02
#
_entry.id   f69f688f7e782b2d33074779dcdbbe02
#
_cell.length_a   1.000
_cell.length_b   1.000
_cell.length_c   1.000
_cell.angle_alpha   90.00
_cell.angle_beta   90.00
_cell.angle_gamma   90.00
#
_symmetry.space_group_name_H-M   'P 1'
#
loop_
_entity.id
_entity.type
_entity.pdbx_description
1 polymer ?
#
loop_
_entity_poly.entity_id
_entity_poly.type
_entity_poly.pdbx_seq_one_letter_code
_entity_poly.pdbx_strand_id
1 'polypeptide(L)'
;MTEPIIIALISAIAAGLPTLATVISAILQDRANKRNFAKQSILNLINEDKTEALYGNMPDNYQNVLHEYDLYSKNGGNSYVAEKVESYKAWYTAWQKAHIDKNKKL
;
A
#
# COMPACT_ATOMS: atom_id res chain seq x y z
N MET A 1 -2.44 -27.81 4.84
CA MET A 1 -3.33 -27.26 4.81
C MET A 1 -4.26 -27.86 4.79
N THR A 2 -4.90 -28.28 4.75
CA THR A 2 -5.25 -28.48 5.36
C THR A 2 -6.51 -29.13 5.43
N GLU A 3 -6.47 -30.22 6.17
CA GLU A 3 -7.64 -31.02 6.42
C GLU A 3 -8.85 -30.20 6.86
N PRO A 4 -8.73 -29.21 7.76
CA PRO A 4 -9.88 -28.39 8.15
C PRO A 4 -10.53 -27.63 7.00
N ILE A 5 -9.72 -27.15 6.05
CA ILE A 5 -10.24 -26.42 4.90
C ILE A 5 -10.92 -27.37 3.93
N ILE A 6 -10.32 -28.54 3.71
CA ILE A 6 -10.91 -29.57 2.84
C ILE A 6 -12.23 -30.08 3.42
N ILE A 7 -12.28 -30.32 4.72
CA ILE A 7 -13.49 -30.75 5.40
C ILE A 7 -14.57 -29.67 5.30
N ALA A 8 -14.23 -28.41 5.49
CA ALA A 8 -15.17 -27.30 5.37
C ALA A 8 -15.71 -27.19 3.95
N LEU A 9 -14.89 -27.36 2.92
CA LEU A 9 -15.33 -27.35 1.53
C LEU A 9 -16.25 -28.52 1.22
N ILE A 10 -15.93 -29.71 1.67
CA ILE A 10 -16.75 -30.90 1.46
C ILE A 10 -18.10 -30.73 2.16
N SER A 11 -18.11 -30.26 3.39
CA SER A 11 -19.34 -30.01 4.13
C SER A 11 -20.22 -28.98 3.45
N ALA A 12 -19.61 -27.93 2.92
CA ALA A 12 -20.29 -26.86 2.19
C ALA A 12 -20.94 -27.38 0.91
N ILE A 13 -20.23 -28.22 0.15
CA ILE A 13 -20.75 -28.83 -1.06
C ILE A 13 -21.88 -29.78 -0.72
N ALA A 14 -21.73 -30.58 0.32
CA ALA A 14 -22.77 -31.53 0.78
C ALA A 14 -24.03 -30.80 1.21
N ALA A 15 -23.90 -29.61 1.78
CA ALA A 15 -25.05 -28.81 2.20
C ALA A 15 -25.73 -28.06 1.04
N GLY A 16 -25.17 -28.12 -0.17
CA GLY A 16 -25.73 -27.43 -1.33
C GLY A 16 -25.69 -25.94 -1.21
N LEU A 17 -24.78 -25.38 -0.42
CA LEU A 17 -24.71 -23.94 -0.18
C LEU A 17 -23.84 -23.25 -1.21
N PRO A 18 -24.11 -21.97 -1.49
CA PRO A 18 -23.20 -21.14 -2.32
C PRO A 18 -21.95 -20.76 -1.55
N THR A 19 -21.34 -21.72 -0.86
CA THR A 19 -20.21 -21.46 0.05
C THR A 19 -18.95 -21.11 -0.72
N LEU A 20 -18.82 -21.65 -1.93
CA LEU A 20 -17.69 -21.29 -2.79
C LEU A 20 -17.75 -19.81 -3.15
N ALA A 21 -18.93 -19.31 -3.51
CA ALA A 21 -19.12 -17.90 -3.78
C ALA A 21 -18.82 -17.04 -2.55
N THR A 22 -19.23 -17.51 -1.38
CA THR A 22 -18.97 -16.82 -0.10
C THR A 22 -17.48 -16.76 0.19
N VAL A 23 -16.75 -17.86 -0.03
CA VAL A 23 -15.29 -17.91 0.17
C VAL A 23 -14.59 -16.96 -0.81
N ILE A 24 -14.99 -16.97 -2.08
CA ILE A 24 -14.42 -16.07 -3.09
C ILE A 24 -14.68 -14.61 -2.70
N SER A 25 -15.91 -14.30 -2.27
CA SER A 25 -16.26 -12.94 -1.82
C SER A 25 -15.40 -12.51 -0.63
N ALA A 26 -15.17 -13.41 0.32
CA ALA A 26 -14.33 -13.12 1.48
C ALA A 26 -12.88 -12.82 1.07
N ILE A 27 -12.34 -13.60 0.12
CA ILE A 27 -10.99 -13.39 -0.40
C ILE A 27 -10.90 -12.05 -1.11
N LEU A 28 -11.86 -11.72 -1.97
CA LEU A 28 -11.89 -10.45 -2.69
C LEU A 28 -12.04 -9.28 -1.73
N GLN A 29 -12.85 -9.42 -0.69
CA GLN A 29 -13.02 -8.38 0.32
C GLN A 29 -11.75 -8.17 1.12
N ASP A 30 -11.06 -9.24 1.51
CA ASP A 30 -9.78 -9.15 2.21
C ASP A 30 -8.74 -8.43 1.36
N ARG A 31 -8.67 -8.77 0.09
CA ARG A 31 -7.76 -8.14 -0.85
C ARG A 31 -8.08 -6.65 -1.01
N ALA A 32 -9.36 -6.30 -1.12
CA ALA A 32 -9.79 -4.91 -1.21
C ALA A 32 -9.44 -4.14 0.07
N ASN A 33 -9.63 -4.77 1.24
CA ASN A 33 -9.29 -4.14 2.51
C ASN A 33 -7.79 -3.87 2.62
N LYS A 34 -6.95 -4.81 2.23
CA LYS A 34 -5.50 -4.64 2.22
C LYS A 34 -5.08 -3.52 1.27
N ARG A 35 -5.68 -3.48 0.09
CA ARG A 35 -5.42 -2.43 -0.90
C ARG A 35 -5.81 -1.06 -0.35
N ASN A 36 -7.00 -0.95 0.24
CA ASN A 36 -7.49 0.33 0.77
C ASN A 36 -6.65 0.79 1.96
N PHE A 37 -6.24 -0.13 2.82
CA PHE A 37 -5.36 0.19 3.93
C PHE A 37 -4.01 0.71 3.43
N ALA A 38 -3.41 0.02 2.47
CA ALA A 38 -2.14 0.44 1.88
C ALA A 38 -2.27 1.81 1.21
N LYS A 39 -3.37 2.07 0.51
CA LYS A 39 -3.63 3.37 -0.11
C LYS A 39 -3.64 4.48 0.92
N GLN A 40 -4.39 4.30 2.00
CA GLN A 40 -4.46 5.31 3.06
C GLN A 40 -3.10 5.53 3.71
N SER A 41 -2.37 4.45 3.95
CA SER A 41 -1.04 4.51 4.52
C SER A 41 -0.08 5.30 3.62
N ILE A 42 -0.08 5.02 2.32
CA ILE A 42 0.74 5.73 1.34
C ILE A 42 0.45 7.22 1.36
N LEU A 43 -0.82 7.59 1.27
CA LEU A 43 -1.22 9.01 1.24
C LEU A 43 -0.85 9.73 2.53
N ASN A 44 -1.02 9.07 3.67
CA ASN A 44 -0.65 9.63 4.96
C ASN A 44 0.87 9.82 5.09
N LEU A 45 1.65 8.85 4.66
CA LEU A 45 3.11 8.92 4.72
C LEU A 45 3.65 10.03 3.82
N ILE A 46 3.11 10.15 2.62
CA ILE A 46 3.50 11.22 1.68
C ILE A 46 3.19 12.59 2.28
N ASN A 47 1.99 12.75 2.82
CA ASN A 47 1.57 14.01 3.41
C ASN A 47 2.44 14.36 4.63
N GLU A 48 2.75 13.37 5.46
CA GLU A 48 3.62 13.55 6.61
C GLU A 48 5.00 14.03 6.19
N ASP A 49 5.61 13.40 5.17
CA ASP A 49 6.92 13.81 4.68
C ASP A 49 6.93 15.23 4.16
N LYS A 50 5.92 15.59 3.38
CA LYS A 50 5.84 16.95 2.84
C LYS A 50 5.62 17.98 3.94
N THR A 51 4.83 17.63 4.94
CA THR A 51 4.60 18.50 6.10
C THR A 51 5.89 18.69 6.91
N GLU A 52 6.61 17.60 7.18
CA GLU A 52 7.87 17.68 7.90
C GLU A 52 8.89 18.53 7.16
N ALA A 53 8.96 18.40 5.84
CA ALA A 53 9.86 19.20 5.02
C ALA A 53 9.55 20.69 5.10
N LEU A 54 8.26 21.05 5.22
CA LEU A 54 7.87 22.46 5.40
C LEU A 54 8.38 23.04 6.70
N TYR A 55 8.52 22.21 7.73
CA TYR A 55 9.06 22.65 9.02
C TYR A 55 10.57 22.50 9.10
N GLY A 56 11.24 22.19 8.00
CA GLY A 56 12.69 22.05 7.96
C GLY A 56 13.20 20.71 8.43
N ASN A 57 12.31 19.75 8.65
CA ASN A 57 12.70 18.41 9.09
C ASN A 57 12.95 17.49 7.90
N MET A 58 13.77 16.47 8.10
CA MET A 58 14.07 15.51 7.05
C MET A 58 12.86 14.58 6.82
N PRO A 59 12.39 14.46 5.55
CA PRO A 59 11.37 13.46 5.25
C PRO A 59 12.02 12.07 5.29
N ASP A 60 11.50 11.17 6.12
CA ASP A 60 12.12 9.88 6.38
C ASP A 60 11.24 8.68 6.06
N ASN A 61 10.12 8.88 5.36
CA ASN A 61 9.18 7.81 5.05
C ASN A 61 9.35 7.21 3.66
N TYR A 62 10.43 7.55 2.93
CA TYR A 62 10.57 7.12 1.54
C TYR A 62 10.48 5.60 1.38
N GLN A 63 11.23 4.84 2.17
CA GLN A 63 11.21 3.39 2.10
C GLN A 63 9.86 2.81 2.53
N ASN A 64 9.22 3.43 3.50
CA ASN A 64 7.88 3.02 3.94
C ASN A 64 6.84 3.21 2.84
N VAL A 65 6.92 4.33 2.11
CA VAL A 65 6.01 4.58 0.98
C VAL A 65 6.21 3.51 -0.10
N LEU A 66 7.44 3.17 -0.43
CA LEU A 66 7.72 2.16 -1.44
C LEU A 66 7.21 0.78 -1.00
N HIS A 67 7.38 0.45 0.26
CA HIS A 67 6.89 -0.81 0.81
C HIS A 67 5.37 -0.91 0.73
N GLU A 68 4.67 0.14 1.18
CA GLU A 68 3.22 0.17 1.14
C GLU A 68 2.70 0.16 -0.30
N TYR A 69 3.42 0.83 -1.21
CA TYR A 69 3.04 0.82 -2.62
C TYR A 69 3.17 -0.59 -3.22
N ASP A 70 4.19 -1.34 -2.84
CA ASP A 70 4.34 -2.73 -3.28
C ASP A 70 3.14 -3.56 -2.83
N LEU A 71 2.71 -3.42 -1.57
CA LEU A 71 1.53 -4.10 -1.06
C LEU A 71 0.26 -3.69 -1.81
N TYR A 72 0.12 -2.39 -2.09
CA TYR A 72 -1.02 -1.87 -2.84
C TYR A 72 -1.08 -2.49 -4.24
N SER A 73 0.04 -2.54 -4.94
CA SER A 73 0.12 -3.08 -6.29
C SER A 73 -0.18 -4.58 -6.31
N LYS A 74 0.34 -5.33 -5.34
CA LYS A 74 0.09 -6.77 -5.23
C LYS A 74 -1.37 -7.10 -4.96
N ASN A 75 -2.11 -6.17 -4.40
CA ASN A 75 -3.52 -6.36 -4.08
C ASN A 75 -4.46 -5.67 -5.08
N GLY A 76 -3.99 -5.45 -6.30
CA GLY A 76 -4.83 -4.96 -7.38
C GLY A 76 -5.02 -3.46 -7.42
N GLY A 77 -4.04 -2.70 -6.94
CA GLY A 77 -4.11 -1.25 -6.96
C GLY A 77 -4.15 -0.66 -8.38
N ASN A 78 -4.69 0.55 -8.50
CA ASN A 78 -4.85 1.23 -9.78
C ASN A 78 -3.80 2.32 -9.98
N SER A 79 -3.91 3.04 -11.12
CA SER A 79 -2.94 4.06 -11.51
C SER A 79 -2.98 5.34 -10.68
N TYR A 80 -4.08 5.60 -9.97
CA TYR A 80 -4.18 6.83 -9.18
C TYR A 80 -3.07 6.92 -8.12
N VAL A 81 -2.89 5.84 -7.35
CA VAL A 81 -1.85 5.81 -6.33
C VAL A 81 -0.46 5.76 -6.97
N ALA A 82 -0.33 5.06 -8.13
CA ALA A 82 0.93 5.02 -8.86
C ALA A 82 1.40 6.42 -9.23
N GLU A 83 0.49 7.27 -9.72
CA GLU A 83 0.81 8.66 -10.05
C GLU A 83 1.22 9.45 -8.82
N LYS A 84 0.54 9.25 -7.69
CA LYS A 84 0.89 9.92 -6.43
C LYS A 84 2.28 9.52 -5.96
N VAL A 85 2.62 8.24 -6.06
CA VAL A 85 3.93 7.74 -5.65
C VAL A 85 5.02 8.28 -6.58
N GLU A 86 4.79 8.31 -7.89
CA GLU A 86 5.76 8.87 -8.84
C GLU A 86 6.00 10.36 -8.58
N SER A 87 4.94 11.12 -8.32
CA SER A 87 5.06 12.54 -7.96
C SER A 87 5.85 12.71 -6.66
N TYR A 88 5.61 11.85 -5.69
CA TYR A 88 6.32 11.87 -4.42
C TYR A 88 7.82 11.57 -4.63
N LYS A 89 8.15 10.58 -5.46
CA LYS A 89 9.55 10.25 -5.77
C LYS A 89 10.27 11.44 -6.39
N ALA A 90 9.63 12.11 -7.34
CA ALA A 90 10.20 13.30 -7.98
C ALA A 90 10.40 14.42 -6.97
N TRP A 91 9.41 14.65 -6.12
CA TRP A 91 9.52 15.65 -5.06
C TRP A 91 10.65 15.32 -4.08
N TYR A 92 10.78 14.07 -3.68
CA TYR A 92 11.81 13.63 -2.75
C TYR A 92 13.21 13.81 -3.36
N THR A 93 13.36 13.44 -4.62
CA THR A 93 14.63 13.60 -5.34
C THR A 93 15.03 15.07 -5.43
N ALA A 94 14.08 15.95 -5.74
CA ALA A 94 14.33 17.38 -5.80
C ALA A 94 14.71 17.94 -4.42
N TRP A 95 14.01 17.47 -3.38
CA TRP A 95 14.33 17.88 -2.01
C TRP A 95 15.76 17.46 -1.62
N GLN A 96 16.14 16.22 -1.90
CA GLN A 96 17.48 15.73 -1.61
C GLN A 96 18.55 16.55 -2.34
N LYS A 97 18.33 16.81 -3.60
CA LYS A 97 19.27 17.57 -4.41
C LYS A 97 19.45 18.98 -3.84
N ALA A 98 18.37 19.64 -3.49
CA ALA A 98 18.41 20.97 -2.92
C ALA A 98 19.21 21.01 -1.62
N HIS A 99 19.03 20.01 -0.77
CA HIS A 99 19.70 19.93 0.53
C HIS A 99 21.16 19.53 0.39
N ILE A 100 21.50 18.65 -0.54
CA ILE A 100 22.87 18.27 -0.82
C ILE A 100 23.65 19.46 -1.37
N ASP A 101 23.09 20.18 -2.35
CA ASP A 101 23.72 21.36 -2.93
C ASP A 101 23.94 22.45 -1.88
N LYS A 102 22.97 22.62 -0.99
CA LYS A 102 23.07 23.58 0.11
C LYS A 102 24.20 23.23 1.06
N ASN A 103 24.36 21.93 1.37
CA ASN A 103 25.42 21.46 2.23
C ASN A 103 26.81 21.60 1.56
N LYS A 104 26.87 21.41 0.25
CA LYS A 104 28.12 21.55 -0.49
C LYS A 104 28.64 22.96 -0.52
N LYS A 105 27.79 23.96 -0.37
CA LYS A 105 28.17 25.35 -0.35
C LYS A 105 28.75 25.81 0.98
N LEU A 106 28.63 24.99 1.97
CA LEU A 106 29.20 25.24 3.28
C LEU A 106 30.62 24.68 3.37
#